data_6d6b7dcadda785f63e090e8130512286
#
_entry.id   6d6b7dcadda785f63e090e8130512286
#
_cell.length_a   1.000
_cell.length_b   1.000
_cell.length_c   1.000
_cell.angle_alpha   90.00
_cell.angle_beta   90.00
_cell.angle_gamma   90.00
#
_symmetry.space_group_name_H-M   'P 1'
#
loop_
_entity.id
_entity.type
_entity.pdbx_description
1 polymer ?
#
loop_
_entity_poly.entity_id
_entity_poly.type
_entity_poly.pdbx_seq_one_letter_code
_entity_poly.pdbx_strand_id
1 'polypeptide(L)'
;MKLGMNIRNWGPTATPGFLTECAQYADRSGLDAIWFNDHVAMPPSLENNPYGIPQDMGDIVDPLAFGNFLAGITSRIEFGTGVLVIPYRPALLTNKLIASIQVLSGNRFLLGIGPGYLDEEFKALGVPRTRRGKITDEILTLLNESSKNEIVNSNGQDVALKPRLPLPPIYIGGNATVAIPRAIKLGHGWMPVSSSPDELKPDIARMHEQGAAAGRSDLKTVHMKTLPLAERNEAIDLACAYQAVGVDHLVHTQGYDSPAHYAEVVDQVDGEIRAGLK
;
A
#
# COMPACT_ATOMS: atom_id res chain seq x y z
N MET A 1 12.88 3.75 11.65
CA MET A 1 11.53 3.50 11.03
C MET A 1 11.27 4.58 10.00
N LYS A 2 10.75 4.24 8.80
CA LYS A 2 10.26 5.20 7.81
C LYS A 2 8.91 5.76 8.23
N LEU A 3 8.65 7.03 7.89
CA LEU A 3 7.37 7.68 8.11
C LEU A 3 6.69 8.01 6.79
N GLY A 4 5.41 7.71 6.72
CA GLY A 4 4.57 8.00 5.57
C GLY A 4 3.25 8.64 5.96
N MET A 5 2.53 9.11 4.96
CA MET A 5 1.18 9.64 5.12
C MET A 5 0.27 9.14 3.99
N ASN A 6 -1.04 9.02 4.27
CA ASN A 6 -1.99 8.77 3.22
C ASN A 6 -2.15 10.01 2.33
N ILE A 7 -2.33 9.77 1.02
CA ILE A 7 -2.87 10.76 0.08
C ILE A 7 -4.19 10.21 -0.46
N ARG A 8 -5.27 10.97 -0.28
CA ARG A 8 -6.62 10.51 -0.63
C ARG A 8 -6.87 10.66 -2.12
N ASN A 9 -6.76 9.55 -2.86
CA ASN A 9 -7.16 9.45 -4.26
C ASN A 9 -8.68 9.27 -4.44
N TRP A 10 -9.47 9.64 -3.43
CA TRP A 10 -10.93 9.53 -3.38
C TRP A 10 -11.56 10.70 -2.61
N GLY A 11 -12.85 10.91 -2.84
CA GLY A 11 -13.63 11.95 -2.20
C GLY A 11 -13.55 13.29 -2.93
N PRO A 12 -14.13 14.36 -2.36
CA PRO A 12 -14.21 15.67 -2.99
C PRO A 12 -12.83 16.33 -3.22
N THR A 13 -11.78 15.82 -2.56
CA THR A 13 -10.41 16.30 -2.68
C THR A 13 -9.62 15.57 -3.78
N ALA A 14 -10.21 14.55 -4.42
CA ALA A 14 -9.55 13.79 -5.49
C ALA A 14 -9.52 14.53 -6.84
N THR A 15 -9.14 15.81 -6.83
CA THR A 15 -8.99 16.65 -8.02
C THR A 15 -7.52 16.79 -8.42
N PRO A 16 -7.20 16.97 -9.72
CA PRO A 16 -5.81 17.05 -10.17
C PRO A 16 -4.99 18.13 -9.47
N GLY A 17 -5.58 19.33 -9.25
CA GLY A 17 -4.89 20.43 -8.56
C GLY A 17 -4.59 20.10 -7.11
N PHE A 18 -5.60 19.65 -6.36
CA PHE A 18 -5.44 19.28 -4.95
C PHE A 18 -4.40 18.15 -4.76
N LEU A 19 -4.51 17.08 -5.56
CA LEU A 19 -3.58 15.95 -5.49
C LEU A 19 -2.15 16.34 -5.86
N THR A 20 -1.99 17.26 -6.83
CA THR A 20 -0.68 17.80 -7.22
C THR A 20 -0.04 18.57 -6.08
N GLU A 21 -0.76 19.51 -5.47
CA GLU A 21 -0.25 20.34 -4.37
C GLU A 21 0.18 19.48 -3.18
N CYS A 22 -0.67 18.53 -2.76
CA CYS A 22 -0.37 17.61 -1.66
C CYS A 22 0.86 16.73 -1.97
N ALA A 23 0.90 16.09 -3.15
CA ALA A 23 2.00 15.21 -3.53
C ALA A 23 3.33 15.95 -3.63
N GLN A 24 3.33 17.15 -4.22
CA GLN A 24 4.53 17.97 -4.34
C GLN A 24 4.97 18.55 -2.99
N TYR A 25 4.04 18.84 -2.08
CA TYR A 25 4.41 19.21 -0.72
C TYR A 25 5.14 18.07 -0.02
N ALA A 26 4.56 16.86 -0.03
CA ALA A 26 5.19 15.67 0.52
C ALA A 26 6.55 15.36 -0.16
N ASP A 27 6.68 15.58 -1.46
CA ASP A 27 7.94 15.37 -2.20
C ASP A 27 9.06 16.31 -1.74
N ARG A 28 8.72 17.53 -1.29
CA ARG A 28 9.68 18.50 -0.74
C ARG A 28 9.94 18.38 0.75
N SER A 29 9.06 17.68 1.50
CA SER A 29 9.23 17.43 2.94
C SER A 29 10.27 16.33 3.21
N GLY A 30 10.52 16.01 4.47
CA GLY A 30 11.33 14.87 4.86
C GLY A 30 10.59 13.52 4.89
N LEU A 31 9.28 13.49 4.59
CA LEU A 31 8.52 12.24 4.53
C LEU A 31 9.16 11.23 3.59
N ASP A 32 9.10 9.95 3.98
CA ASP A 32 9.68 8.86 3.18
C ASP A 32 8.71 8.39 2.09
N ALA A 33 7.41 8.32 2.37
CA ALA A 33 6.44 7.78 1.42
C ALA A 33 5.03 8.36 1.58
N ILE A 34 4.26 8.37 0.47
CA ILE A 34 2.81 8.60 0.46
C ILE A 34 2.07 7.34 0.01
N TRP A 35 0.86 7.11 0.57
CA TRP A 35 0.10 5.89 0.36
C TRP A 35 -1.34 6.20 -0.02
N PHE A 36 -1.91 5.43 -0.96
CA PHE A 36 -3.26 5.62 -1.48
C PHE A 36 -4.03 4.30 -1.63
N ASN A 37 -5.33 4.39 -1.81
CA ASN A 37 -6.26 3.27 -1.71
C ASN A 37 -6.75 2.78 -3.07
N ASP A 38 -7.39 1.61 -3.06
CA ASP A 38 -8.02 1.00 -4.24
C ASP A 38 -9.47 0.62 -3.97
N HIS A 39 -10.37 1.25 -4.72
CA HIS A 39 -11.72 0.80 -4.99
C HIS A 39 -12.02 1.09 -6.45
N VAL A 40 -12.66 0.17 -7.14
CA VAL A 40 -13.04 0.33 -8.55
C VAL A 40 -14.41 1.00 -8.67
N ALA A 41 -15.35 0.56 -7.82
CA ALA A 41 -16.70 1.09 -7.78
C ALA A 41 -17.34 0.80 -6.43
N MET A 42 -17.94 1.82 -5.81
CA MET A 42 -18.67 1.64 -4.57
C MET A 42 -20.12 1.25 -4.84
N PRO A 43 -20.66 0.28 -4.10
CA PRO A 43 -22.08 -0.05 -4.20
C PRO A 43 -22.93 1.11 -3.64
N PRO A 44 -24.19 1.27 -4.10
CA PRO A 44 -25.10 2.29 -3.58
C PRO A 44 -25.43 2.13 -2.08
N SER A 45 -25.26 0.91 -1.55
CA SER A 45 -25.40 0.60 -0.14
C SER A 45 -24.36 -0.45 0.29
N LEU A 46 -23.79 -0.26 1.47
CA LEU A 46 -22.82 -1.17 2.09
C LEU A 46 -23.53 -1.97 3.18
N GLU A 47 -23.80 -3.25 2.90
CA GLU A 47 -24.40 -4.15 3.89
C GLU A 47 -23.37 -4.64 4.91
N ASN A 48 -22.13 -4.82 4.48
CA ASN A 48 -21.03 -5.28 5.31
C ASN A 48 -19.84 -4.31 5.18
N ASN A 49 -19.62 -3.52 6.22
CA ASN A 49 -18.59 -2.47 6.25
C ASN A 49 -17.64 -2.65 7.45
N PRO A 50 -16.80 -3.69 7.46
CA PRO A 50 -15.95 -4.00 8.62
C PRO A 50 -14.86 -2.95 8.87
N TYR A 51 -14.58 -2.08 7.90
CA TYR A 51 -13.53 -1.05 7.99
C TYR A 51 -14.08 0.37 8.16
N GLY A 52 -15.40 0.52 8.30
CA GLY A 52 -16.03 1.84 8.51
C GLY A 52 -15.80 2.84 7.36
N ILE A 53 -15.67 2.34 6.12
CA ILE A 53 -15.52 3.23 4.97
C ILE A 53 -16.81 4.05 4.75
N PRO A 54 -16.71 5.29 4.28
CA PRO A 54 -17.89 6.10 3.98
C PRO A 54 -18.81 5.40 2.96
N GLN A 55 -20.12 5.50 3.16
CA GLN A 55 -21.12 4.99 2.21
C GLN A 55 -20.93 5.60 0.83
N ASP A 56 -20.68 6.91 0.80
CA ASP A 56 -20.30 7.65 -0.40
C ASP A 56 -18.83 8.07 -0.27
N MET A 57 -17.98 7.48 -1.09
CA MET A 57 -16.57 7.86 -1.19
C MET A 57 -16.34 8.97 -2.22
N GLY A 58 -17.38 9.45 -2.90
CA GLY A 58 -17.23 10.42 -4.00
C GLY A 58 -16.45 9.84 -5.18
N ASP A 59 -15.76 10.72 -5.90
CA ASP A 59 -14.88 10.31 -7.00
C ASP A 59 -13.72 9.45 -6.49
N ILE A 60 -13.40 8.38 -7.23
CA ILE A 60 -12.28 7.49 -6.89
C ILE A 60 -11.37 7.38 -8.12
N VAL A 61 -10.11 7.78 -7.96
CA VAL A 61 -9.09 7.66 -9.00
C VAL A 61 -8.43 6.30 -8.90
N ASP A 62 -8.37 5.54 -10.02
CA ASP A 62 -7.68 4.24 -10.05
C ASP A 62 -6.23 4.37 -9.55
N PRO A 63 -5.79 3.51 -8.62
CA PRO A 63 -4.47 3.64 -7.99
C PRO A 63 -3.31 3.44 -8.96
N LEU A 64 -3.43 2.63 -10.00
CA LEU A 64 -2.34 2.45 -10.97
C LEU A 64 -2.26 3.64 -11.94
N ALA A 65 -3.39 4.26 -12.29
CA ALA A 65 -3.41 5.53 -13.01
C ALA A 65 -2.81 6.65 -12.15
N PHE A 66 -3.19 6.72 -10.87
CA PHE A 66 -2.68 7.70 -9.92
C PHE A 66 -1.17 7.53 -9.68
N GLY A 67 -0.68 6.30 -9.56
CA GLY A 67 0.75 6.02 -9.47
C GLY A 67 1.56 6.56 -10.65
N ASN A 68 1.04 6.45 -11.89
CA ASN A 68 1.67 7.05 -13.07
C ASN A 68 1.65 8.59 -13.01
N PHE A 69 0.55 9.19 -12.53
CA PHE A 69 0.45 10.62 -12.33
C PHE A 69 1.50 11.10 -11.30
N LEU A 70 1.60 10.44 -10.14
CA LEU A 70 2.59 10.75 -9.11
C LEU A 70 4.03 10.62 -9.62
N ALA A 71 4.31 9.61 -10.45
CA ALA A 71 5.63 9.44 -11.06
C ALA A 71 6.05 10.67 -11.90
N GLY A 72 5.09 11.32 -12.56
CA GLY A 72 5.34 12.48 -13.41
C GLY A 72 5.45 13.83 -12.67
N ILE A 73 4.89 13.94 -11.46
CA ILE A 73 4.83 15.22 -10.72
C ILE A 73 5.70 15.26 -9.46
N THR A 74 6.35 14.13 -9.09
CA THR A 74 7.26 14.01 -7.95
C THR A 74 8.63 13.50 -8.38
N SER A 75 9.66 13.76 -7.58
CA SER A 75 11.04 13.40 -7.92
C SER A 75 11.77 12.53 -6.89
N ARG A 76 11.39 12.60 -5.62
CA ARG A 76 12.09 11.97 -4.51
C ARG A 76 11.24 10.96 -3.74
N ILE A 77 10.03 11.37 -3.37
CA ILE A 77 9.20 10.60 -2.44
C ILE A 77 8.82 9.24 -3.00
N GLU A 78 8.90 8.20 -2.17
CA GLU A 78 8.30 6.91 -2.50
C GLU A 78 6.77 7.03 -2.45
N PHE A 79 6.06 6.24 -3.22
CA PHE A 79 4.61 6.22 -3.18
C PHE A 79 4.09 4.80 -3.39
N GLY A 80 2.99 4.47 -2.74
CA GLY A 80 2.51 3.09 -2.76
C GLY A 80 1.02 2.92 -2.53
N THR A 81 0.55 1.72 -2.82
CA THR A 81 -0.83 1.31 -2.61
C THR A 81 -1.03 0.72 -1.22
N GLY A 82 -2.01 1.19 -0.49
CA GLY A 82 -2.35 0.68 0.84
C GLY A 82 -3.83 0.32 0.98
N VAL A 83 -4.31 -0.71 0.26
CA VAL A 83 -3.68 -1.68 -0.64
C VAL A 83 -4.29 -1.68 -2.03
N LEU A 84 -3.58 -2.17 -3.05
CA LEU A 84 -4.15 -2.56 -4.34
C LEU A 84 -4.92 -3.87 -4.18
N VAL A 85 -6.20 -3.88 -4.53
CA VAL A 85 -6.99 -5.12 -4.56
C VAL A 85 -6.65 -5.89 -5.84
N ILE A 86 -5.54 -6.61 -5.78
CA ILE A 86 -4.90 -7.17 -6.97
C ILE A 86 -5.78 -8.14 -7.77
N PRO A 87 -6.73 -8.93 -7.16
CA PRO A 87 -7.61 -9.82 -7.92
C PRO A 87 -8.63 -9.12 -8.82
N TYR A 88 -8.83 -7.82 -8.68
CA TYR A 88 -9.79 -7.08 -9.52
C TYR A 88 -9.34 -6.93 -10.98
N ARG A 89 -8.07 -7.16 -11.26
CA ARG A 89 -7.45 -6.85 -12.55
C ARG A 89 -6.82 -8.06 -13.23
N PRO A 90 -6.80 -8.13 -14.57
CA PRO A 90 -6.10 -9.19 -15.31
C PRO A 90 -4.59 -9.19 -15.01
N ALA A 91 -4.02 -10.36 -14.72
CA ALA A 91 -2.63 -10.53 -14.29
C ALA A 91 -1.60 -9.83 -15.19
N LEU A 92 -1.64 -10.12 -16.50
CA LEU A 92 -0.66 -9.59 -17.45
C LEU A 92 -0.72 -8.06 -17.58
N LEU A 93 -1.93 -7.50 -17.62
CA LEU A 93 -2.13 -6.05 -17.69
C LEU A 93 -1.67 -5.37 -16.41
N THR A 94 -1.98 -5.94 -15.24
CA THR A 94 -1.55 -5.43 -13.94
C THR A 94 -0.03 -5.40 -13.84
N ASN A 95 0.65 -6.48 -14.24
CA ASN A 95 2.11 -6.52 -14.30
C ASN A 95 2.69 -5.44 -15.22
N LYS A 96 2.06 -5.22 -16.39
CA LYS A 96 2.49 -4.18 -17.33
C LYS A 96 2.37 -2.78 -16.73
N LEU A 97 1.27 -2.49 -16.03
CA LEU A 97 1.06 -1.19 -15.39
C LEU A 97 2.04 -0.97 -14.25
N ILE A 98 2.28 -1.97 -13.39
CA ILE A 98 3.28 -1.90 -12.32
C ILE A 98 4.69 -1.65 -12.88
N ALA A 99 5.08 -2.38 -13.92
CA ALA A 99 6.37 -2.17 -14.58
C ALA A 99 6.49 -0.76 -15.20
N SER A 100 5.39 -0.22 -15.75
CA SER A 100 5.36 1.14 -16.28
C SER A 100 5.55 2.19 -15.19
N ILE A 101 4.88 2.03 -14.04
CA ILE A 101 5.07 2.93 -12.88
C ILE A 101 6.51 2.88 -12.38
N GLN A 102 7.13 1.70 -12.30
CA GLN A 102 8.54 1.56 -11.88
C GLN A 102 9.49 2.33 -12.82
N VAL A 103 9.32 2.19 -14.15
CA VAL A 103 10.12 2.95 -15.12
C VAL A 103 9.93 4.45 -14.93
N LEU A 104 8.69 4.92 -14.94
CA LEU A 104 8.36 6.34 -14.94
C LEU A 104 8.73 7.02 -13.63
N SER A 105 8.71 6.28 -12.52
CA SER A 105 9.08 6.79 -11.20
C SER A 105 10.57 6.65 -10.86
N GLY A 106 11.35 5.92 -11.64
CA GLY A 106 12.72 5.58 -11.25
C GLY A 106 12.78 4.64 -10.05
N ASN A 107 11.89 3.65 -10.00
CA ASN A 107 11.77 2.63 -8.94
C ASN A 107 11.32 3.16 -7.57
N ARG A 108 10.50 4.21 -7.52
CA ARG A 108 9.94 4.78 -6.28
C ARG A 108 8.59 4.18 -5.87
N PHE A 109 8.04 3.23 -6.62
CA PHE A 109 6.76 2.62 -6.35
C PHE A 109 6.87 1.49 -5.32
N LEU A 110 5.99 1.51 -4.31
CA LEU A 110 5.80 0.50 -3.28
C LEU A 110 4.46 -0.21 -3.52
N LEU A 111 4.45 -1.53 -3.56
CA LEU A 111 3.25 -2.30 -3.89
C LEU A 111 2.65 -2.97 -2.65
N GLY A 112 1.77 -2.27 -1.93
CA GLY A 112 0.92 -2.91 -0.95
C GLY A 112 -0.28 -3.57 -1.65
N ILE A 113 -0.51 -4.84 -1.42
CA ILE A 113 -1.59 -5.61 -2.05
C ILE A 113 -2.52 -6.24 -1.03
N GLY A 114 -3.79 -6.38 -1.38
CA GLY A 114 -4.77 -7.13 -0.61
C GLY A 114 -5.63 -8.03 -1.50
N PRO A 115 -6.23 -9.09 -0.92
CA PRO A 115 -7.13 -9.97 -1.66
C PRO A 115 -8.53 -9.37 -1.87
N GLY A 116 -8.82 -8.22 -1.27
CA GLY A 116 -10.15 -7.60 -1.31
C GLY A 116 -11.16 -8.24 -0.35
N TYR A 117 -12.20 -7.48 -0.03
CA TYR A 117 -13.23 -7.93 0.92
C TYR A 117 -14.66 -7.62 0.46
N LEU A 118 -14.86 -6.63 -0.41
CA LEU A 118 -16.16 -6.12 -0.81
C LEU A 118 -16.81 -7.01 -1.86
N ASP A 119 -17.86 -7.74 -1.46
CA ASP A 119 -18.55 -8.71 -2.32
C ASP A 119 -19.14 -8.06 -3.57
N GLU A 120 -19.65 -6.85 -3.43
CA GLU A 120 -20.31 -6.09 -4.49
C GLU A 120 -19.34 -5.72 -5.62
N GLU A 121 -18.12 -5.30 -5.27
CA GLU A 121 -17.10 -5.03 -6.29
C GLU A 121 -16.68 -6.29 -7.04
N PHE A 122 -16.45 -7.42 -6.33
CA PHE A 122 -16.16 -8.70 -6.96
C PHE A 122 -17.26 -9.12 -7.93
N LYS A 123 -18.52 -8.96 -7.52
CA LYS A 123 -19.68 -9.29 -8.35
C LYS A 123 -19.78 -8.38 -9.57
N ALA A 124 -19.60 -7.07 -9.39
CA ALA A 124 -19.63 -6.09 -10.48
C ALA A 124 -18.51 -6.34 -11.51
N LEU A 125 -17.33 -6.76 -11.06
CA LEU A 125 -16.18 -7.06 -11.91
C LEU A 125 -16.25 -8.48 -12.54
N GLY A 126 -17.23 -9.31 -12.16
CA GLY A 126 -17.31 -10.69 -12.63
C GLY A 126 -16.18 -11.59 -12.08
N VAL A 127 -15.52 -11.19 -11.01
CA VAL A 127 -14.43 -11.94 -10.40
C VAL A 127 -14.95 -12.82 -9.27
N PRO A 128 -14.73 -14.15 -9.29
CA PRO A 128 -15.23 -15.03 -8.24
C PRO A 128 -14.46 -14.79 -6.92
N ARG A 129 -15.12 -14.15 -5.95
CA ARG A 129 -14.53 -13.80 -4.64
C ARG A 129 -13.94 -15.02 -3.91
N THR A 130 -14.55 -16.19 -4.08
CA THR A 130 -14.04 -17.45 -3.47
C THR A 130 -12.66 -17.84 -4.00
N ARG A 131 -12.25 -17.36 -5.17
CA ARG A 131 -10.93 -17.59 -5.78
C ARG A 131 -9.93 -16.47 -5.53
N ARG A 132 -10.32 -15.39 -4.82
CA ARG A 132 -9.48 -14.19 -4.68
C ARG A 132 -8.05 -14.49 -4.18
N GLY A 133 -7.91 -15.39 -3.20
CA GLY A 133 -6.59 -15.78 -2.70
C GLY A 133 -5.74 -16.49 -3.75
N LYS A 134 -6.33 -17.40 -4.53
CA LYS A 134 -5.65 -18.10 -5.62
C LYS A 134 -5.26 -17.13 -6.74
N ILE A 135 -6.17 -16.22 -7.12
CA ILE A 135 -5.90 -15.19 -8.14
C ILE A 135 -4.76 -14.28 -7.68
N THR A 136 -4.73 -13.88 -6.39
CA THR A 136 -3.63 -13.13 -5.81
C THR A 136 -2.29 -13.87 -5.99
N ASP A 137 -2.25 -15.16 -5.66
CA ASP A 137 -1.02 -15.96 -5.78
C ASP A 137 -0.57 -16.12 -7.24
N GLU A 138 -1.51 -16.32 -8.17
CA GLU A 138 -1.24 -16.41 -9.61
C GLU A 138 -0.62 -15.10 -10.14
N ILE A 139 -1.18 -13.94 -9.77
CA ILE A 139 -0.67 -12.63 -10.21
C ILE A 139 0.71 -12.35 -9.61
N LEU A 140 0.91 -12.61 -8.32
CA LEU A 140 2.21 -12.43 -7.66
C LEU A 140 3.28 -13.37 -8.22
N THR A 141 2.91 -14.61 -8.56
CA THR A 141 3.82 -15.55 -9.20
C THR A 141 4.27 -15.02 -10.55
N LEU A 142 3.32 -14.59 -11.41
CA LEU A 142 3.65 -14.00 -12.70
C LEU A 142 4.54 -12.75 -12.57
N LEU A 143 4.27 -11.89 -11.56
CA LEU A 143 5.06 -10.71 -11.28
C LEU A 143 6.50 -11.08 -10.90
N ASN A 144 6.68 -12.08 -10.02
CA ASN A 144 8.00 -12.59 -9.63
C ASN A 144 8.74 -13.23 -10.80
N GLU A 145 8.06 -13.99 -11.63
CA GLU A 145 8.66 -14.63 -12.81
C GLU A 145 9.07 -13.61 -13.86
N SER A 146 8.24 -12.63 -14.16
CA SER A 146 8.53 -11.60 -15.16
C SER A 146 9.69 -10.69 -14.79
N SER A 147 10.00 -10.55 -13.50
CA SER A 147 11.17 -9.82 -13.05
C SER A 147 12.49 -10.56 -13.31
N LYS A 148 12.43 -11.90 -13.37
CA LYS A 148 13.60 -12.79 -13.49
C LYS A 148 13.82 -13.29 -14.91
N ASN A 149 12.73 -13.54 -15.65
CA ASN A 149 12.73 -14.17 -16.95
C ASN A 149 12.35 -13.20 -18.07
N GLU A 150 12.95 -13.34 -19.23
CA GLU A 150 12.58 -12.54 -20.42
C GLU A 150 11.23 -12.98 -21.00
N ILE A 151 10.98 -14.29 -20.98
CA ILE A 151 9.74 -14.91 -21.44
C ILE A 151 9.01 -15.50 -20.24
N VAL A 152 7.72 -15.23 -20.13
CA VAL A 152 6.82 -15.82 -19.13
C VAL A 152 5.59 -16.41 -19.82
N ASN A 153 5.00 -17.44 -19.21
CA ASN A 153 3.76 -18.01 -19.69
C ASN A 153 2.56 -17.36 -19.04
N SER A 154 1.62 -16.89 -19.84
CA SER A 154 0.33 -16.35 -19.38
C SER A 154 -0.79 -17.02 -20.13
N ASN A 155 -1.66 -17.76 -19.44
CA ASN A 155 -2.79 -18.50 -20.02
C ASN A 155 -2.39 -19.42 -21.17
N GLY A 156 -1.25 -20.10 -21.06
CA GLY A 156 -0.74 -21.02 -22.11
C GLY A 156 -0.02 -20.33 -23.27
N GLN A 157 0.12 -19.00 -23.23
CA GLN A 157 0.85 -18.24 -24.25
C GLN A 157 2.17 -17.71 -23.66
N ASP A 158 3.27 -17.97 -24.33
CA ASP A 158 4.57 -17.39 -24.03
C ASP A 158 4.62 -15.93 -24.51
N VAL A 159 5.02 -15.03 -23.62
CA VAL A 159 5.09 -13.59 -23.88
C VAL A 159 6.36 -12.98 -23.31
N ALA A 160 6.93 -11.99 -24.00
CA ALA A 160 7.99 -11.14 -23.49
C ALA A 160 7.36 -9.91 -22.82
N LEU A 161 7.35 -9.87 -21.49
CA LEU A 161 6.82 -8.75 -20.74
C LEU A 161 7.91 -7.68 -20.50
N LYS A 162 7.86 -6.60 -21.25
CA LYS A 162 8.80 -5.46 -21.16
C LYS A 162 8.07 -4.16 -20.80
N PRO A 163 8.70 -3.22 -20.06
CA PRO A 163 10.07 -3.29 -19.52
C PRO A 163 10.20 -4.35 -18.41
N ARG A 164 11.35 -5.02 -18.34
CA ARG A 164 11.70 -5.91 -17.24
C ARG A 164 12.54 -5.13 -16.24
N LEU A 165 11.95 -4.87 -15.08
CA LEU A 165 12.58 -4.11 -14.01
C LEU A 165 12.63 -4.92 -12.72
N PRO A 166 13.45 -4.51 -11.76
CA PRO A 166 13.35 -5.02 -10.41
C PRO A 166 11.90 -4.89 -9.89
N LEU A 167 11.46 -5.89 -9.14
CA LEU A 167 10.16 -5.82 -8.47
C LEU A 167 10.10 -4.60 -7.56
N PRO A 168 8.97 -3.89 -7.48
CA PRO A 168 8.72 -3.01 -6.36
C PRO A 168 8.75 -3.82 -5.06
N PRO A 169 9.09 -3.22 -3.91
CA PRO A 169 8.82 -3.84 -2.63
C PRO A 169 7.33 -4.19 -2.51
N ILE A 170 7.02 -5.46 -2.24
CA ILE A 170 5.65 -5.99 -2.19
C ILE A 170 5.27 -6.27 -0.73
N TYR A 171 4.24 -5.59 -0.23
CA TYR A 171 3.70 -5.76 1.12
C TYR A 171 2.33 -6.42 1.06
N ILE A 172 2.16 -7.53 1.76
CA ILE A 172 0.94 -8.34 1.72
C ILE A 172 -0.02 -7.87 2.81
N GLY A 173 -1.13 -7.29 2.42
CA GLY A 173 -2.19 -6.86 3.32
C GLY A 173 -3.07 -7.99 3.80
N GLY A 174 -3.57 -7.85 5.04
CA GLY A 174 -4.55 -8.75 5.62
C GLY A 174 -4.12 -9.46 6.90
N ASN A 175 -4.94 -10.42 7.31
CA ASN A 175 -4.74 -11.20 8.53
C ASN A 175 -3.41 -11.96 8.50
N ALA A 176 -2.68 -11.92 9.61
CA ALA A 176 -1.36 -12.50 9.78
C ALA A 176 -1.27 -13.99 9.39
N THR A 177 -2.32 -14.77 9.69
CA THR A 177 -2.35 -16.21 9.39
C THR A 177 -2.24 -16.52 7.90
N VAL A 178 -2.77 -15.64 7.04
CA VAL A 178 -2.76 -15.83 5.58
C VAL A 178 -1.70 -14.95 4.91
N ALA A 179 -1.54 -13.71 5.39
CA ALA A 179 -0.67 -12.73 4.77
C ALA A 179 0.82 -13.02 5.00
N ILE A 180 1.22 -13.44 6.20
CA ILE A 180 2.63 -13.72 6.53
C ILE A 180 3.21 -14.86 5.67
N PRO A 181 2.59 -16.06 5.56
CA PRO A 181 3.09 -17.10 4.67
C PRO A 181 3.21 -16.66 3.20
N ARG A 182 2.27 -15.84 2.73
CA ARG A 182 2.30 -15.27 1.37
C ARG A 182 3.44 -14.26 1.22
N ALA A 183 3.67 -13.40 2.22
CA ALA A 183 4.76 -12.43 2.24
C ALA A 183 6.13 -13.13 2.18
N ILE A 184 6.32 -14.18 2.96
CA ILE A 184 7.55 -14.98 2.95
C ILE A 184 7.80 -15.60 1.58
N LYS A 185 6.77 -16.14 0.93
CA LYS A 185 6.88 -16.84 -0.35
C LYS A 185 6.96 -15.90 -1.55
N LEU A 186 6.17 -14.85 -1.60
CA LEU A 186 5.90 -14.07 -2.82
C LEU A 186 6.07 -12.54 -2.64
N GLY A 187 6.34 -12.07 -1.42
CA GLY A 187 6.41 -10.65 -1.11
C GLY A 187 7.72 -10.23 -0.43
N HIS A 188 7.71 -9.04 0.14
CA HIS A 188 8.82 -8.43 0.86
C HIS A 188 8.42 -8.01 2.28
N GLY A 189 7.17 -8.24 2.67
CA GLY A 189 6.68 -7.92 4.00
C GLY A 189 5.19 -8.00 4.16
N TRP A 190 4.75 -7.66 5.36
CA TRP A 190 3.36 -7.71 5.79
C TRP A 190 2.82 -6.30 6.04
N MET A 191 1.54 -6.10 5.70
CA MET A 191 0.79 -4.86 5.93
C MET A 191 -0.45 -5.19 6.76
N PRO A 192 -0.32 -5.20 8.11
CA PRO A 192 -1.43 -5.50 9.02
C PRO A 192 -2.54 -4.46 8.97
N VAL A 193 -3.74 -4.86 9.37
CA VAL A 193 -4.91 -3.99 9.45
C VAL A 193 -5.21 -3.68 10.91
N SER A 194 -5.31 -2.40 11.25
CA SER A 194 -5.90 -1.85 12.49
C SER A 194 -5.52 -2.59 13.78
N SER A 195 -4.22 -2.78 14.05
CA SER A 195 -3.75 -3.46 15.27
C SER A 195 -2.96 -2.50 16.17
N SER A 196 -2.99 -2.75 17.47
CA SER A 196 -2.13 -2.10 18.45
C SER A 196 -0.70 -2.66 18.41
N PRO A 197 0.29 -1.98 18.99
CA PRO A 197 1.65 -2.52 19.08
C PRO A 197 1.72 -3.89 19.75
N ASP A 198 0.96 -4.10 20.82
CA ASP A 198 0.95 -5.37 21.57
C ASP A 198 0.36 -6.53 20.76
N GLU A 199 -0.65 -6.26 19.94
CA GLU A 199 -1.24 -7.25 19.02
C GLU A 199 -0.29 -7.59 17.87
N LEU A 200 0.48 -6.62 17.37
CA LEU A 200 1.43 -6.83 16.27
C LEU A 200 2.69 -7.60 16.69
N LYS A 201 3.16 -7.38 17.91
CA LYS A 201 4.43 -7.92 18.40
C LYS A 201 4.59 -9.43 18.17
N PRO A 202 3.66 -10.32 18.56
CA PRO A 202 3.80 -11.75 18.35
C PRO A 202 3.80 -12.13 16.85
N ASP A 203 3.00 -11.45 16.02
CA ASP A 203 2.90 -11.76 14.61
C ASP A 203 4.14 -11.30 13.83
N ILE A 204 4.71 -10.13 14.18
CA ILE A 204 5.97 -9.66 13.60
C ILE A 204 7.11 -10.60 13.98
N ALA A 205 7.21 -11.02 15.24
CA ALA A 205 8.20 -11.98 15.68
C ALA A 205 8.09 -13.31 14.91
N ARG A 206 6.87 -13.82 14.76
CA ARG A 206 6.58 -15.03 13.97
C ARG A 206 6.96 -14.86 12.50
N MET A 207 6.68 -13.70 11.89
CA MET A 207 7.09 -13.42 10.51
C MET A 207 8.60 -13.52 10.33
N HIS A 208 9.36 -12.93 11.22
CA HIS A 208 10.83 -12.97 11.17
C HIS A 208 11.38 -14.37 11.43
N GLU A 209 10.83 -15.12 12.39
CA GLU A 209 11.22 -16.50 12.69
C GLU A 209 10.98 -17.42 11.47
N GLN A 210 9.76 -17.40 10.95
CA GLN A 210 9.40 -18.21 9.77
C GLN A 210 10.15 -17.76 8.51
N GLY A 211 10.38 -16.46 8.37
CA GLY A 211 11.18 -15.88 7.30
C GLY A 211 12.63 -16.40 7.36
N ALA A 212 13.26 -16.32 8.52
CA ALA A 212 14.63 -16.82 8.72
C ALA A 212 14.73 -18.32 8.40
N ALA A 213 13.76 -19.12 8.82
CA ALA A 213 13.69 -20.55 8.49
C ALA A 213 13.55 -20.81 6.97
N ALA A 214 12.99 -19.86 6.22
CA ALA A 214 12.87 -19.88 4.76
C ALA A 214 14.04 -19.17 4.04
N GLY A 215 15.07 -18.73 4.75
CA GLY A 215 16.21 -18.00 4.20
C GLY A 215 15.91 -16.53 3.85
N ARG A 216 14.86 -15.94 4.45
CA ARG A 216 14.40 -14.56 4.25
C ARG A 216 14.59 -13.74 5.53
N SER A 217 15.59 -12.86 5.54
CA SER A 217 15.84 -11.90 6.64
C SER A 217 15.45 -10.46 6.30
N ASP A 218 14.92 -10.24 5.12
CA ASP A 218 14.64 -8.94 4.51
C ASP A 218 13.19 -8.49 4.66
N LEU A 219 12.36 -9.27 5.36
CA LEU A 219 10.93 -9.00 5.51
C LEU A 219 10.67 -7.75 6.36
N LYS A 220 9.72 -6.93 5.92
CA LYS A 220 9.37 -5.65 6.53
C LYS A 220 7.91 -5.59 6.96
N THR A 221 7.62 -4.75 7.94
CA THR A 221 6.24 -4.45 8.36
C THR A 221 5.90 -3.01 8.01
N VAL A 222 4.82 -2.81 7.24
CA VAL A 222 4.23 -1.50 6.93
C VAL A 222 2.90 -1.40 7.65
N HIS A 223 2.74 -0.43 8.54
CA HIS A 223 1.50 -0.29 9.31
C HIS A 223 0.85 1.07 9.11
N MET A 224 -0.44 1.06 8.79
CA MET A 224 -1.25 2.27 8.64
C MET A 224 -2.01 2.54 9.95
N LYS A 225 -1.84 3.73 10.52
CA LYS A 225 -2.46 4.11 11.79
C LYS A 225 -2.72 5.61 11.86
N THR A 226 -3.86 6.00 12.35
CA THR A 226 -4.11 7.39 12.78
C THR A 226 -3.41 7.62 14.11
N LEU A 227 -2.40 8.48 14.11
CA LEU A 227 -1.73 8.95 15.32
C LEU A 227 -2.53 10.11 15.92
N PRO A 228 -2.63 10.24 17.25
CA PRO A 228 -3.33 11.35 17.91
C PRO A 228 -2.48 12.63 17.87
N LEU A 229 -2.32 13.24 16.69
CA LEU A 229 -1.40 14.38 16.49
C LEU A 229 -1.75 15.62 17.35
N ALA A 230 -3.01 15.78 17.76
CA ALA A 230 -3.41 16.83 18.69
C ALA A 230 -2.73 16.68 20.07
N GLU A 231 -2.40 15.44 20.45
CA GLU A 231 -1.75 15.08 21.70
C GLU A 231 -0.31 14.64 21.39
N ARG A 232 0.56 15.62 21.14
CA ARG A 232 1.93 15.40 20.64
C ARG A 232 2.69 14.27 21.33
N ASN A 233 2.69 14.24 22.66
CA ASN A 233 3.44 13.23 23.42
C ASN A 233 2.84 11.83 23.21
N GLU A 234 1.53 11.70 23.22
CA GLU A 234 0.86 10.42 22.96
C GLU A 234 1.14 9.92 21.53
N ALA A 235 1.17 10.82 20.55
CA ALA A 235 1.49 10.48 19.18
C ALA A 235 2.93 9.96 19.03
N ILE A 236 3.90 10.61 19.71
CA ILE A 236 5.30 10.17 19.74
C ILE A 236 5.43 8.83 20.46
N ASP A 237 4.82 8.69 21.65
CA ASP A 237 4.88 7.45 22.43
C ASP A 237 4.29 6.27 21.65
N LEU A 238 3.17 6.48 20.97
CA LEU A 238 2.56 5.47 20.12
C LEU A 238 3.45 5.10 18.90
N ALA A 239 4.07 6.09 18.27
CA ALA A 239 5.00 5.83 17.16
C ALA A 239 6.25 5.06 17.63
N CYS A 240 6.80 5.42 18.80
CA CYS A 240 7.90 4.69 19.45
C CYS A 240 7.51 3.25 19.80
N ALA A 241 6.28 3.03 20.28
CA ALA A 241 5.77 1.70 20.57
C ALA A 241 5.69 0.83 19.32
N TYR A 242 5.21 1.38 18.19
CA TYR A 242 5.24 0.67 16.90
C TYR A 242 6.66 0.36 16.42
N GLN A 243 7.58 1.31 16.56
CA GLN A 243 8.99 1.08 16.21
C GLN A 243 9.59 -0.06 17.07
N ALA A 244 9.32 -0.05 18.38
CA ALA A 244 9.85 -1.04 19.32
C ALA A 244 9.38 -2.47 19.05
N VAL A 245 8.18 -2.65 18.46
CA VAL A 245 7.67 -3.98 18.09
C VAL A 245 8.10 -4.42 16.70
N GLY A 246 8.85 -3.59 15.95
CA GLY A 246 9.41 -3.95 14.66
C GLY A 246 8.62 -3.46 13.44
N VAL A 247 7.81 -2.40 13.57
CA VAL A 247 7.23 -1.72 12.41
C VAL A 247 8.35 -0.96 11.71
N ASP A 248 8.55 -1.24 10.42
CA ASP A 248 9.58 -0.60 9.58
C ASP A 248 9.09 0.68 8.91
N HIS A 249 7.81 0.72 8.52
CA HIS A 249 7.15 1.89 7.95
C HIS A 249 5.86 2.17 8.72
N LEU A 250 5.76 3.31 9.35
CA LEU A 250 4.52 3.79 9.97
C LEU A 250 3.90 4.86 9.07
N VAL A 251 2.67 4.61 8.65
CA VAL A 251 1.91 5.49 7.76
C VAL A 251 0.79 6.14 8.54
N HIS A 252 0.88 7.45 8.73
CA HIS A 252 -0.21 8.20 9.34
C HIS A 252 -1.39 8.32 8.40
N THR A 253 -2.59 8.03 8.90
CA THR A 253 -3.84 8.13 8.13
C THR A 253 -4.78 9.14 8.77
N GLN A 254 -5.11 10.20 8.03
CA GLN A 254 -6.01 11.26 8.50
C GLN A 254 -6.81 11.85 7.35
N GLY A 255 -7.99 12.41 7.65
CA GLY A 255 -8.74 13.27 6.75
C GLY A 255 -8.15 14.68 6.73
N TYR A 256 -8.21 15.32 5.59
CA TYR A 256 -7.83 16.71 5.38
C TYR A 256 -8.74 17.32 4.29
N ASP A 257 -9.00 18.61 4.36
CA ASP A 257 -9.96 19.33 3.53
C ASP A 257 -9.32 20.37 2.60
N SER A 258 -8.03 20.66 2.81
CA SER A 258 -7.27 21.61 2.01
C SER A 258 -5.81 21.16 1.85
N PRO A 259 -5.09 21.58 0.79
CA PRO A 259 -3.65 21.35 0.69
C PRO A 259 -2.85 21.95 1.85
N ALA A 260 -3.31 23.08 2.40
CA ALA A 260 -2.69 23.69 3.58
C ALA A 260 -2.81 22.79 4.81
N HIS A 261 -4.01 22.25 5.09
CA HIS A 261 -4.22 21.29 6.17
C HIS A 261 -3.39 20.01 5.96
N TYR A 262 -3.30 19.51 4.70
CA TYR A 262 -2.41 18.39 4.38
C TYR A 262 -0.95 18.71 4.74
N ALA A 263 -0.47 19.90 4.38
CA ALA A 263 0.89 20.35 4.67
C ALA A 263 1.16 20.43 6.19
N GLU A 264 0.24 20.98 6.96
CA GLU A 264 0.34 21.02 8.44
C GLU A 264 0.48 19.61 9.04
N VAL A 265 -0.31 18.65 8.58
CA VAL A 265 -0.22 17.25 9.04
C VAL A 265 1.09 16.61 8.63
N VAL A 266 1.57 16.85 7.41
CA VAL A 266 2.89 16.40 6.94
C VAL A 266 4.00 16.95 7.84
N ASP A 267 3.95 18.25 8.19
CA ASP A 267 4.95 18.90 9.04
C ASP A 267 4.95 18.33 10.47
N GLN A 268 3.78 18.01 11.02
CA GLN A 268 3.69 17.35 12.31
C GLN A 268 4.31 15.94 12.27
N VAL A 269 3.98 15.14 11.25
CA VAL A 269 4.51 13.77 11.12
C VAL A 269 6.02 13.79 10.86
N ASP A 270 6.48 14.59 9.93
CA ASP A 270 7.90 14.68 9.56
C ASP A 270 8.75 15.42 10.59
N GLY A 271 8.22 16.49 11.18
CA GLY A 271 8.94 17.26 12.20
C GLY A 271 8.86 16.63 13.58
N GLU A 272 7.65 16.58 14.14
CA GLU A 272 7.48 16.24 15.57
C GLU A 272 7.63 14.74 15.85
N ILE A 273 6.94 13.89 15.04
CA ILE A 273 7.02 12.44 15.24
C ILE A 273 8.43 11.95 14.92
N ARG A 274 9.02 12.38 13.81
CA ARG A 274 10.38 11.98 13.44
C ARG A 274 11.41 12.39 14.49
N ALA A 275 11.30 13.58 15.07
CA ALA A 275 12.21 14.04 16.14
C ALA A 275 12.07 13.21 17.42
N GLY A 276 10.90 12.63 17.69
CA GLY A 276 10.65 11.75 18.81
C GLY A 276 11.14 10.31 18.64
N LEU A 277 11.30 9.86 17.41
CA LEU A 277 11.83 8.53 17.09
C LEU A 277 13.36 8.51 17.32
N LYS A 278 13.82 7.65 18.19
CA LYS A 278 15.26 7.49 18.55
C LYS A 278 15.91 6.36 17.76
#